data_76a4f807b9a6b50dd5bf8227a261339e
#
_entry.id   76a4f807b9a6b50dd5bf8227a261339e
#
_cell.length_a   1.000
_cell.length_b   1.000
_cell.length_c   1.000
_cell.angle_alpha   90.00
_cell.angle_beta   90.00
_cell.angle_gamma   90.00
#
_symmetry.space_group_name_H-M   'P 1'
#
loop_
_entity.id
_entity.type
_entity.pdbx_description
1 polymer ?
#
loop_
_entity_poly.entity_id
_entity_poly.type
_entity_poly.pdbx_seq_one_letter_code
_entity_poly.pdbx_strand_id
1 'polypeptide(L)'
;MKTFKTRMSQAVLTFTATSALAITSAGVAVADDTPDSPSPDASGSVLSGEFVLPGIDVPPFSGESNADGSNPFYVPPETLPEGKGTVIRSQDAPNLLNLESNGGPGSAERILYTTTNEHGEQVATSGAVLKPTGKWQGKGPAPTLVATPGTRGAGDICAPSRSSYQLYGFDDGNGAINLNYEYPFHAAASALGMNVVVVDLIGLGTPGQHTYVNHLEEGTAALDGARAGLSHLGLPEDSPIGFFGYSQGGGASAAAAEQASSYAPELNVKGTFAGAPPADLIEVVDYVDDHAITGVIGFALNGALERHSDLTGLQDEYFNDQGKQFMADTKDRCIGDAVGRWAFTDTRTMTKDGRSFGEIARSDERLSEVLDSYKLANRYKNLNAPMLMVNGKNDDTIPWQQARDTAARYCEAGGTVQFNTDPLPEVLPGFVINHAVPMLTQAGPAMNYLVDRFNDKPAPSNCGKF
;
A
#
# COMPACT_ATOMS: atom_id res chain seq x y z
N MET A 1 -21.24 -11.21 23.89
CA MET A 1 -21.19 -10.08 22.93
C MET A 1 -20.62 -8.78 23.51
N LYS A 2 -21.04 -8.29 24.69
CA LYS A 2 -20.46 -7.04 25.29
C LYS A 2 -18.97 -7.19 25.68
N THR A 3 -18.55 -8.31 26.25
CA THR A 3 -17.16 -8.57 26.66
C THR A 3 -16.18 -8.73 25.49
N PHE A 4 -16.66 -9.14 24.33
CA PHE A 4 -15.82 -9.29 23.12
C PHE A 4 -15.48 -7.93 22.47
N LYS A 5 -16.48 -7.03 22.39
CA LYS A 5 -16.25 -5.66 21.90
C LYS A 5 -15.24 -4.87 22.74
N THR A 6 -15.28 -5.04 24.06
CA THR A 6 -14.38 -4.33 24.99
C THR A 6 -12.93 -4.82 24.87
N ARG A 7 -12.73 -6.13 24.66
CA ARG A 7 -11.37 -6.69 24.49
C ARG A 7 -10.73 -6.29 23.15
N MET A 8 -11.52 -6.17 22.09
CA MET A 8 -11.04 -5.75 20.78
C MET A 8 -10.62 -4.26 20.76
N SER A 9 -11.42 -3.38 21.37
CA SER A 9 -11.05 -1.95 21.54
C SER A 9 -9.76 -1.77 22.36
N GLN A 10 -9.54 -2.58 23.38
CA GLN A 10 -8.33 -2.48 24.21
C GLN A 10 -7.08 -3.06 23.51
N ALA A 11 -7.19 -4.15 22.77
CA ALA A 11 -6.05 -4.71 22.03
C ALA A 11 -5.60 -3.80 20.89
N VAL A 12 -6.52 -3.21 20.14
CA VAL A 12 -6.20 -2.25 19.06
C VAL A 12 -5.64 -0.94 19.63
N LEU A 13 -6.22 -0.41 20.71
CA LEU A 13 -5.75 0.83 21.34
C LEU A 13 -4.37 0.70 21.99
N THR A 14 -4.02 -0.44 22.57
CA THR A 14 -2.72 -0.63 23.24
C THR A 14 -1.59 -0.80 22.21
N PHE A 15 -1.86 -1.43 21.06
CA PHE A 15 -0.85 -1.62 20.01
C PHE A 15 -0.65 -0.37 19.14
N THR A 16 -1.70 0.41 18.90
CA THR A 16 -1.64 1.64 18.08
C THR A 16 -0.89 2.78 18.76
N ALA A 17 -0.95 2.91 20.10
CA ALA A 17 -0.22 3.94 20.83
C ALA A 17 1.31 3.78 20.72
N THR A 18 1.81 2.55 20.63
CA THR A 18 3.25 2.28 20.51
C THR A 18 3.76 2.53 19.07
N SER A 19 2.93 2.31 18.06
CA SER A 19 3.29 2.52 16.65
C SER A 19 3.26 4.00 16.25
N ALA A 20 2.34 4.79 16.80
CA ALA A 20 2.26 6.23 16.55
C ALA A 20 3.47 6.99 17.13
N LEU A 21 4.04 6.51 18.25
CA LEU A 21 5.24 7.12 18.83
C LEU A 21 6.51 6.90 17.98
N ALA A 22 6.57 5.82 17.19
CA ALA A 22 7.70 5.54 16.32
C ALA A 22 7.74 6.43 15.05
N ILE A 23 6.58 6.89 14.59
CA ILE A 23 6.47 7.77 13.41
C ILE A 23 6.82 9.23 13.76
N THR A 24 6.58 9.66 15.01
CA THR A 24 6.89 11.04 15.46
C THR A 24 8.33 11.24 15.94
N SER A 25 9.11 10.16 16.12
CA SER A 25 10.50 10.26 16.58
C SER A 25 11.55 10.29 15.46
N ALA A 26 11.17 10.23 14.20
CA ALA A 26 12.02 10.63 13.07
C ALA A 26 12.12 12.17 13.07
N GLY A 27 12.85 12.69 14.06
CA GLY A 27 12.90 14.08 14.41
C GLY A 27 13.58 14.93 13.35
N VAL A 28 12.96 16.05 13.10
CA VAL A 28 13.53 17.24 12.47
C VAL A 28 14.78 17.65 13.25
N ALA A 29 15.96 17.38 12.72
CA ALA A 29 17.18 18.05 13.12
C ALA A 29 17.18 19.42 12.45
N VAL A 30 16.78 20.45 13.19
CA VAL A 30 16.99 21.85 12.79
C VAL A 30 18.49 22.13 12.91
N ALA A 31 19.13 22.40 11.78
CA ALA A 31 20.48 22.88 11.74
C ALA A 31 20.52 24.32 12.26
N ASP A 32 21.25 24.53 13.34
CA ASP A 32 21.54 25.87 13.89
C ASP A 32 22.83 26.37 13.19
N ASP A 33 22.68 27.37 12.34
CA ASP A 33 23.80 28.04 11.65
C ASP A 33 24.52 28.97 12.61
N THR A 34 25.69 28.56 13.11
CA THR A 34 26.71 29.49 13.60
C THR A 34 28.05 29.21 12.92
N PRO A 35 28.72 30.25 12.36
CA PRO A 35 29.99 30.07 11.66
C PRO A 35 31.16 30.10 12.65
N ASP A 36 32.07 29.17 12.50
CA ASP A 36 33.50 29.16 12.82
C ASP A 36 34.00 27.92 13.57
N SER A 37 34.64 27.04 12.83
CA SER A 37 35.93 26.44 13.15
C SER A 37 36.27 25.21 12.30
N PRO A 38 37.56 24.86 12.16
CA PRO A 38 38.08 24.15 10.98
C PRO A 38 37.87 22.65 11.00
N SER A 39 37.81 22.08 9.79
CA SER A 39 37.74 20.64 9.53
C SER A 39 38.84 19.83 10.22
N PRO A 40 38.49 18.65 10.70
CA PRO A 40 39.40 17.51 10.64
C PRO A 40 38.86 16.43 9.68
N ASP A 41 39.76 15.89 8.87
CA ASP A 41 39.62 14.65 8.15
C ASP A 41 39.03 13.56 9.05
N ALA A 42 37.89 13.02 8.67
CA ALA A 42 37.32 11.84 9.29
C ALA A 42 36.74 10.89 8.21
N SER A 43 37.64 10.04 7.72
CA SER A 43 37.26 8.68 7.35
C SER A 43 36.77 7.95 8.60
N GLY A 44 35.49 8.04 8.89
CA GLY A 44 34.85 7.40 10.03
C GLY A 44 33.60 6.68 9.56
N SER A 45 33.67 5.34 9.61
CA SER A 45 32.54 4.43 9.53
C SER A 45 31.41 4.91 10.44
N VAL A 46 30.27 5.30 9.84
CA VAL A 46 29.09 5.73 10.56
C VAL A 46 28.16 4.53 10.73
N LEU A 47 28.08 4.08 11.99
CA LEU A 47 26.95 3.45 12.65
C LEU A 47 26.36 2.18 12.01
N SER A 48 27.02 1.05 12.22
CA SER A 48 26.34 -0.22 12.45
C SER A 48 25.73 -0.20 13.87
N GLY A 49 24.65 0.51 14.04
CA GLY A 49 23.85 0.49 15.25
C GLY A 49 22.76 -0.56 15.11
N GLU A 50 23.00 -1.77 15.62
CA GLU A 50 21.92 -2.74 15.86
C GLU A 50 20.90 -2.07 16.78
N PHE A 51 19.70 -1.83 16.25
CA PHE A 51 18.56 -1.42 17.05
C PHE A 51 18.04 -2.65 17.80
N VAL A 52 18.68 -2.96 18.93
CA VAL A 52 18.31 -4.07 19.80
C VAL A 52 17.15 -3.60 20.68
N LEU A 53 15.96 -4.15 20.46
CA LEU A 53 14.90 -4.05 21.46
C LEU A 53 15.35 -4.78 22.72
N PRO A 54 15.36 -4.14 23.91
CA PRO A 54 15.85 -4.78 25.14
C PRO A 54 15.05 -6.05 25.44
N GLY A 55 15.69 -7.20 25.41
CA GLY A 55 15.13 -8.49 25.82
C GLY A 55 14.56 -9.37 24.71
N ILE A 56 14.73 -9.02 23.44
CA ILE A 56 14.39 -9.89 22.32
C ILE A 56 15.68 -10.13 21.51
N ASP A 57 16.26 -11.30 21.64
CA ASP A 57 17.32 -11.78 20.76
C ASP A 57 16.68 -12.13 19.42
N VAL A 58 16.58 -11.15 18.51
CA VAL A 58 16.11 -11.36 17.14
C VAL A 58 17.32 -11.85 16.36
N PRO A 59 17.40 -13.13 15.96
CA PRO A 59 18.51 -13.59 15.14
C PRO A 59 18.57 -12.77 13.86
N PRO A 60 19.76 -12.38 13.37
CA PRO A 60 19.89 -11.70 12.11
C PRO A 60 19.22 -12.56 11.04
N PHE A 61 18.21 -12.02 10.37
CA PHE A 61 17.55 -12.70 9.28
C PHE A 61 18.55 -12.75 8.09
N SER A 62 19.27 -13.86 7.98
CA SER A 62 20.01 -14.22 6.78
C SER A 62 19.01 -14.70 5.70
N GLY A 63 18.09 -13.84 5.31
CA GLY A 63 17.40 -13.99 4.03
C GLY A 63 18.48 -13.80 2.98
N GLU A 64 18.71 -14.82 2.16
CA GLU A 64 19.73 -14.84 1.12
C GLU A 64 19.59 -13.65 0.16
N SER A 65 20.10 -12.49 0.57
CA SER A 65 20.35 -11.39 -0.35
C SER A 65 21.71 -11.64 -0.98
N ASN A 66 21.79 -11.64 -2.29
CA ASN A 66 23.06 -11.58 -2.99
C ASN A 66 23.80 -10.29 -2.61
N ALA A 67 25.11 -10.24 -2.87
CA ALA A 67 25.92 -9.05 -2.59
C ALA A 67 25.45 -7.75 -3.29
N ASP A 68 24.55 -7.86 -4.26
CA ASP A 68 23.89 -6.75 -4.99
C ASP A 68 22.50 -6.40 -4.43
N GLY A 69 22.10 -6.97 -3.28
CA GLY A 69 20.77 -6.77 -2.68
C GLY A 69 19.65 -7.59 -3.34
N SER A 70 19.94 -8.33 -4.42
CA SER A 70 18.95 -9.18 -5.07
C SER A 70 18.62 -10.42 -4.21
N ASN A 71 17.34 -10.73 -4.08
CA ASN A 71 16.88 -11.96 -3.46
C ASN A 71 16.31 -12.87 -4.56
N PRO A 72 16.93 -14.06 -4.80
CA PRO A 72 16.50 -14.98 -5.86
C PRO A 72 15.04 -15.41 -5.77
N PHE A 73 14.44 -15.34 -4.58
CA PHE A 73 13.03 -15.64 -4.41
C PHE A 73 12.14 -14.74 -5.27
N TYR A 74 12.47 -13.46 -5.43
CA TYR A 74 11.65 -12.47 -6.15
C TYR A 74 11.92 -12.43 -7.65
N VAL A 75 12.94 -13.12 -8.13
CA VAL A 75 13.25 -13.19 -9.58
C VAL A 75 12.37 -14.27 -10.23
N PRO A 76 11.41 -13.91 -11.10
CA PRO A 76 10.55 -14.88 -11.75
C PRO A 76 11.35 -15.74 -12.74
N PRO A 77 10.86 -16.96 -13.10
CA PRO A 77 11.44 -17.73 -14.18
C PRO A 77 11.21 -17.03 -15.53
N GLU A 78 12.06 -17.31 -16.52
CA GLU A 78 11.92 -16.76 -17.89
C GLU A 78 10.55 -17.07 -18.52
N THR A 79 9.98 -18.23 -18.21
CA THR A 79 8.63 -18.63 -18.65
C THR A 79 7.74 -18.75 -17.43
N LEU A 80 6.72 -17.88 -17.37
CA LEU A 80 5.74 -17.93 -16.30
C LEU A 80 4.77 -19.11 -16.50
N PRO A 81 4.32 -19.76 -15.41
CA PRO A 81 3.25 -20.75 -15.51
C PRO A 81 1.96 -20.08 -15.98
N GLU A 82 1.15 -20.81 -16.76
CA GLU A 82 -0.13 -20.33 -17.23
C GLU A 82 -1.12 -20.11 -16.07
N GLY A 83 -2.05 -19.18 -16.27
CA GLY A 83 -3.15 -18.88 -15.36
C GLY A 83 -2.93 -17.62 -14.53
N LYS A 84 -4.02 -17.08 -14.01
CA LYS A 84 -4.08 -15.91 -13.17
C LYS A 84 -3.98 -16.33 -11.70
N GLY A 85 -3.15 -15.68 -10.90
CA GLY A 85 -2.96 -16.03 -9.49
C GLY A 85 -2.28 -17.39 -9.29
N THR A 86 -1.56 -17.90 -10.30
CA THR A 86 -0.82 -19.17 -10.17
C THR A 86 0.42 -18.95 -9.32
N VAL A 87 0.54 -19.69 -8.21
CA VAL A 87 1.72 -19.63 -7.35
C VAL A 87 2.93 -20.22 -8.08
N ILE A 88 3.97 -19.42 -8.26
CA ILE A 88 5.24 -19.81 -8.91
C ILE A 88 6.13 -20.52 -7.89
N ARG A 89 6.25 -19.97 -6.69
CA ARG A 89 6.98 -20.51 -5.55
C ARG A 89 6.53 -19.91 -4.24
N SER A 90 6.85 -20.58 -3.14
CA SER A 90 6.67 -20.06 -1.78
C SER A 90 7.96 -20.25 -0.96
N GLN A 91 8.08 -19.47 0.12
CA GLN A 91 9.18 -19.53 1.06
C GLN A 91 8.69 -19.12 2.45
N ASP A 92 9.15 -19.82 3.48
CA ASP A 92 8.88 -19.44 4.87
C ASP A 92 9.28 -17.98 5.13
N ALA A 93 8.42 -17.26 5.85
CA ALA A 93 8.63 -15.88 6.25
C ALA A 93 8.41 -15.74 7.76
N PRO A 94 9.44 -15.99 8.59
CA PRO A 94 9.33 -15.78 10.02
C PRO A 94 8.78 -14.39 10.33
N ASN A 95 7.91 -14.29 11.34
CA ASN A 95 7.29 -13.03 11.71
C ASN A 95 7.05 -12.99 13.24
N LEU A 96 6.62 -11.85 13.77
CA LEU A 96 6.45 -11.65 15.21
C LEU A 96 5.38 -12.56 15.85
N LEU A 97 4.47 -13.14 15.07
CA LEU A 97 3.45 -14.07 15.58
C LEU A 97 3.95 -15.52 15.59
N ASN A 98 4.97 -15.83 14.79
CA ASN A 98 5.59 -17.15 14.74
C ASN A 98 7.03 -17.03 14.22
N LEU A 99 7.98 -16.85 15.13
CA LEU A 99 9.38 -16.62 14.81
C LEU A 99 10.08 -17.84 14.19
N GLU A 100 9.56 -19.04 14.41
CA GLU A 100 10.12 -20.28 13.87
C GLU A 100 9.57 -20.63 12.48
N SER A 101 8.47 -19.97 12.06
CA SER A 101 7.77 -20.27 10.79
C SER A 101 7.55 -21.77 10.56
N ASN A 102 7.03 -22.46 11.59
CA ASN A 102 6.89 -23.91 11.63
C ASN A 102 5.57 -24.43 11.02
N GLY A 103 4.90 -23.63 10.20
CA GLY A 103 3.63 -23.97 9.55
C GLY A 103 2.41 -23.96 10.47
N GLY A 104 2.62 -23.69 11.78
CA GLY A 104 1.55 -23.61 12.78
C GLY A 104 0.82 -22.25 12.78
N PRO A 105 -0.01 -22.02 13.81
CA PRO A 105 -0.72 -20.74 13.96
C PRO A 105 0.24 -19.53 13.93
N GLY A 106 -0.12 -18.50 13.18
CA GLY A 106 0.68 -17.28 13.02
C GLY A 106 1.88 -17.41 12.08
N SER A 107 2.14 -18.59 11.50
CA SER A 107 3.18 -18.74 10.48
C SER A 107 2.84 -17.93 9.23
N ALA A 108 3.86 -17.44 8.56
CA ALA A 108 3.73 -16.77 7.29
C ALA A 108 4.64 -17.38 6.23
N GLU A 109 4.22 -17.28 5.00
CA GLU A 109 4.98 -17.68 3.82
C GLU A 109 4.93 -16.57 2.78
N ARG A 110 6.07 -16.24 2.18
CA ARG A 110 6.11 -15.42 0.96
C ARG A 110 5.62 -16.24 -0.19
N ILE A 111 4.92 -15.60 -1.10
CA ILE A 111 4.48 -16.21 -2.36
C ILE A 111 4.91 -15.31 -3.53
N LEU A 112 5.39 -15.94 -4.59
CA LEU A 112 5.55 -15.31 -5.91
C LEU A 112 4.46 -15.90 -6.80
N TYR A 113 3.67 -15.06 -7.47
CA TYR A 113 2.51 -15.50 -8.25
C TYR A 113 2.34 -14.69 -9.54
N THR A 114 1.58 -15.25 -10.47
CA THR A 114 1.26 -14.60 -11.74
C THR A 114 0.10 -13.62 -11.61
N THR A 115 0.18 -12.51 -12.31
CA THR A 115 -0.90 -11.56 -12.48
C THR A 115 -0.90 -10.99 -13.91
N THR A 116 -1.75 -10.01 -14.17
CA THR A 116 -1.89 -9.41 -15.51
C THR A 116 -1.70 -7.89 -15.41
N ASN A 117 -0.82 -7.34 -16.24
CA ASN A 117 -0.64 -5.90 -16.35
C ASN A 117 -1.80 -5.23 -17.12
N GLU A 118 -1.80 -3.91 -17.23
CA GLU A 118 -2.86 -3.16 -17.91
C GLU A 118 -2.99 -3.44 -19.42
N HIS A 119 -1.94 -3.97 -20.04
CA HIS A 119 -1.93 -4.36 -21.45
C HIS A 119 -2.42 -5.80 -21.67
N GLY A 120 -2.79 -6.51 -20.61
CA GLY A 120 -3.25 -7.89 -20.68
C GLY A 120 -2.12 -8.92 -20.72
N GLU A 121 -0.88 -8.51 -20.49
CA GLU A 121 0.29 -9.39 -20.46
C GLU A 121 0.45 -10.02 -19.09
N GLN A 122 0.84 -11.28 -19.06
CA GLN A 122 1.13 -11.99 -17.82
C GLN A 122 2.47 -11.55 -17.25
N VAL A 123 2.46 -11.13 -15.97
CA VAL A 123 3.64 -10.74 -15.22
C VAL A 123 3.67 -11.45 -13.86
N ALA A 124 4.81 -11.40 -13.17
CA ALA A 124 4.91 -11.90 -11.80
C ALA A 124 4.82 -10.74 -10.79
N THR A 125 4.22 -11.03 -9.66
CA THR A 125 4.27 -10.18 -8.47
C THR A 125 4.38 -11.04 -7.23
N SER A 126 4.59 -10.44 -6.07
CA SER A 126 4.80 -11.14 -4.81
C SER A 126 3.81 -10.73 -3.74
N GLY A 127 3.88 -11.42 -2.61
CA GLY A 127 3.10 -11.16 -1.43
C GLY A 127 3.45 -12.10 -0.30
N ALA A 128 2.65 -12.08 0.74
CA ALA A 128 2.78 -13.00 1.88
C ALA A 128 1.42 -13.54 2.31
N VAL A 129 1.40 -14.79 2.77
CA VAL A 129 0.23 -15.44 3.35
C VAL A 129 0.49 -15.69 4.83
N LEU A 130 -0.37 -15.18 5.68
CA LEU A 130 -0.28 -15.31 7.13
C LEU A 130 -1.43 -16.18 7.63
N LYS A 131 -1.10 -17.30 8.31
CA LYS A 131 -2.07 -18.20 8.94
C LYS A 131 -2.63 -17.59 10.22
N PRO A 132 -3.92 -17.85 10.56
CA PRO A 132 -4.52 -17.28 11.75
C PRO A 132 -3.88 -17.79 13.06
N THR A 133 -3.74 -16.89 14.04
CA THR A 133 -3.39 -17.22 15.42
C THR A 133 -4.63 -17.54 16.26
N GLY A 134 -5.76 -16.91 15.92
CA GLY A 134 -7.05 -17.14 16.56
C GLY A 134 -7.90 -18.15 15.81
N LYS A 135 -9.10 -18.40 16.35
CA LYS A 135 -10.11 -19.22 15.70
C LYS A 135 -11.27 -18.36 15.26
N TRP A 136 -11.69 -18.50 14.01
CA TRP A 136 -12.87 -17.82 13.49
C TRP A 136 -14.12 -18.17 14.31
N GLN A 137 -14.83 -17.16 14.78
CA GLN A 137 -16.03 -17.29 15.61
C GLN A 137 -17.31 -16.89 14.85
N GLY A 138 -17.18 -16.54 13.59
CA GLY A 138 -18.30 -16.16 12.73
C GLY A 138 -18.95 -17.36 12.05
N LYS A 139 -19.85 -17.09 11.11
CA LYS A 139 -20.52 -18.10 10.30
C LYS A 139 -19.57 -18.67 9.23
N GLY A 140 -19.81 -19.92 8.85
CA GLY A 140 -19.11 -20.56 7.76
C GLY A 140 -17.62 -20.80 7.98
N PRO A 141 -16.85 -21.02 6.91
CA PRO A 141 -15.41 -21.20 6.99
C PRO A 141 -14.70 -19.91 7.39
N ALA A 142 -13.46 -20.02 7.88
CA ALA A 142 -12.62 -18.86 8.15
C ALA A 142 -12.40 -18.06 6.86
N PRO A 143 -12.67 -16.76 6.86
CA PRO A 143 -12.49 -15.93 5.68
C PRO A 143 -11.03 -15.56 5.47
N THR A 144 -10.72 -15.06 4.28
CA THR A 144 -9.41 -14.51 3.95
C THR A 144 -9.51 -12.99 3.76
N LEU A 145 -8.71 -12.26 4.53
CA LEU A 145 -8.49 -10.82 4.34
C LEU A 145 -7.39 -10.64 3.30
N VAL A 146 -7.69 -9.98 2.20
CA VAL A 146 -6.70 -9.55 1.20
C VAL A 146 -6.31 -8.12 1.53
N ALA A 147 -5.11 -7.94 2.07
CA ALA A 147 -4.58 -6.66 2.48
C ALA A 147 -3.77 -6.05 1.32
N THR A 148 -4.21 -4.89 0.86
CA THR A 148 -3.52 -4.08 -0.14
C THR A 148 -2.75 -2.98 0.57
N PRO A 149 -1.43 -2.85 0.33
CA PRO A 149 -0.57 -1.98 1.11
C PRO A 149 -0.81 -0.51 0.79
N GLY A 150 -0.77 0.34 1.82
CA GLY A 150 -0.55 1.76 1.66
C GLY A 150 0.86 2.04 1.12
N THR A 151 1.16 3.30 0.81
CA THR A 151 2.42 3.70 0.17
C THR A 151 3.64 3.22 0.96
N ARG A 152 4.46 2.39 0.31
CA ARG A 152 5.75 1.90 0.82
C ARG A 152 6.93 2.58 0.15
N GLY A 153 6.77 2.92 -1.12
CA GLY A 153 7.80 3.46 -2.01
C GLY A 153 7.72 2.82 -3.38
N ALA A 154 8.79 2.94 -4.15
CA ALA A 154 8.90 2.37 -5.49
C ALA A 154 10.03 1.33 -5.64
N GLY A 155 10.95 1.26 -4.66
CA GLY A 155 12.04 0.30 -4.67
C GLY A 155 11.63 -1.08 -4.18
N ASP A 156 12.29 -2.11 -4.69
CA ASP A 156 12.02 -3.52 -4.36
C ASP A 156 12.04 -3.82 -2.86
N ILE A 157 12.99 -3.23 -2.13
CA ILE A 157 13.10 -3.43 -0.67
C ILE A 157 11.86 -2.94 0.07
N CYS A 158 11.07 -2.04 -0.53
CA CYS A 158 9.91 -1.44 0.10
C CYS A 158 8.70 -2.38 0.12
N ALA A 159 8.74 -3.51 -0.60
CA ALA A 159 7.66 -4.47 -0.61
C ALA A 159 7.34 -5.02 0.78
N PRO A 160 6.06 -5.10 1.18
CA PRO A 160 5.66 -5.65 2.47
C PRO A 160 6.25 -7.03 2.78
N SER A 161 6.29 -7.92 1.78
CA SER A 161 6.81 -9.28 1.96
C SER A 161 8.33 -9.34 2.15
N ARG A 162 9.05 -8.27 1.80
CA ARG A 162 10.50 -8.14 2.02
C ARG A 162 10.88 -7.64 3.42
N SER A 163 9.91 -7.14 4.20
CA SER A 163 10.16 -6.69 5.57
C SER A 163 10.59 -7.87 6.45
N SER A 164 11.71 -7.74 7.16
CA SER A 164 12.16 -8.73 8.13
C SER A 164 11.09 -8.93 9.19
N TYR A 165 10.78 -10.21 9.49
CA TYR A 165 9.68 -10.59 10.39
C TYR A 165 8.34 -9.90 10.05
N GLN A 166 8.19 -9.42 8.81
CA GLN A 166 7.04 -8.65 8.34
C GLN A 166 6.77 -7.35 9.12
N LEU A 167 7.76 -6.81 9.80
CA LEU A 167 7.68 -5.53 10.51
C LEU A 167 8.54 -4.45 9.86
N TYR A 168 9.79 -4.76 9.55
CA TYR A 168 10.71 -3.84 8.87
C TYR A 168 11.68 -4.60 7.96
N GLY A 169 12.25 -3.90 7.00
CA GLY A 169 13.36 -4.34 6.17
C GLY A 169 14.40 -3.23 6.07
N PHE A 170 15.65 -3.58 5.84
CA PHE A 170 16.75 -2.66 5.69
C PHE A 170 17.58 -3.05 4.46
N ASP A 171 17.96 -2.06 3.66
CA ASP A 171 18.84 -2.23 2.51
C ASP A 171 20.22 -1.62 2.83
N ASP A 172 21.22 -2.48 2.96
CA ASP A 172 22.61 -2.08 3.24
C ASP A 172 23.24 -1.29 2.07
N GLY A 173 22.73 -1.45 0.84
CA GLY A 173 23.30 -0.84 -0.36
C GLY A 173 22.98 0.66 -0.48
N ASN A 174 21.75 1.06 -0.17
CA ASN A 174 21.29 2.44 -0.29
C ASN A 174 20.76 3.04 1.03
N GLY A 175 20.77 2.26 2.12
CA GLY A 175 20.30 2.67 3.43
C GLY A 175 18.77 2.80 3.56
N ALA A 176 18.01 2.29 2.60
CA ALA A 176 16.55 2.38 2.62
C ALA A 176 15.95 1.54 3.75
N ILE A 177 14.91 2.08 4.39
CA ILE A 177 14.18 1.42 5.46
C ILE A 177 12.73 1.18 5.02
N ASN A 178 12.36 -0.09 4.94
CA ASN A 178 10.98 -0.52 4.76
C ASN A 178 10.34 -0.74 6.14
N LEU A 179 9.33 0.05 6.49
CA LEU A 179 8.57 -0.09 7.72
C LEU A 179 7.15 -0.59 7.40
N ASN A 180 6.80 -1.79 7.85
CA ASN A 180 5.46 -2.36 7.68
C ASN A 180 4.49 -1.83 8.75
N TYR A 181 4.07 -0.58 8.61
CA TYR A 181 3.19 0.10 9.56
C TYR A 181 1.76 -0.49 9.62
N GLU A 182 1.37 -1.32 8.65
CA GLU A 182 0.07 -1.99 8.61
C GLU A 182 0.07 -3.38 9.27
N TYR A 183 1.25 -3.91 9.62
CA TYR A 183 1.36 -5.23 10.26
C TYR A 183 0.45 -5.40 11.49
N PRO A 184 0.23 -4.40 12.37
CA PRO A 184 -0.72 -4.53 13.47
C PRO A 184 -2.15 -4.87 13.04
N PHE A 185 -2.59 -4.41 11.87
CA PHE A 185 -3.93 -4.71 11.34
C PHE A 185 -3.99 -6.15 10.81
N HIS A 186 -2.90 -6.62 10.18
CA HIS A 186 -2.76 -8.01 9.75
C HIS A 186 -2.76 -8.97 10.95
N ALA A 187 -2.01 -8.63 12.00
CA ALA A 187 -1.98 -9.40 13.25
C ALA A 187 -3.36 -9.42 13.94
N ALA A 188 -4.10 -8.31 13.93
CA ALA A 188 -5.46 -8.26 14.47
C ALA A 188 -6.43 -9.15 13.67
N ALA A 189 -6.37 -9.17 12.35
CA ALA A 189 -7.17 -10.06 11.51
C ALA A 189 -6.83 -11.54 11.78
N SER A 190 -5.54 -11.86 11.87
CA SER A 190 -5.07 -13.21 12.25
C SER A 190 -5.59 -13.63 13.62
N ALA A 191 -5.60 -12.73 14.62
CA ALA A 191 -6.15 -13.00 15.97
C ALA A 191 -7.68 -13.20 15.97
N LEU A 192 -8.39 -12.62 15.00
CA LEU A 192 -9.82 -12.86 14.80
C LEU A 192 -10.11 -14.20 14.10
N GLY A 193 -9.07 -14.92 13.67
CA GLY A 193 -9.18 -16.21 13.01
C GLY A 193 -9.34 -16.13 11.49
N MET A 194 -8.95 -15.02 10.88
CA MET A 194 -8.89 -14.87 9.42
C MET A 194 -7.52 -15.27 8.89
N ASN A 195 -7.48 -15.88 7.71
CA ASN A 195 -6.25 -15.89 6.93
C ASN A 195 -5.98 -14.47 6.44
N VAL A 196 -4.71 -14.11 6.23
CA VAL A 196 -4.36 -12.81 5.66
C VAL A 196 -3.45 -13.03 4.46
N VAL A 197 -3.81 -12.43 3.34
CA VAL A 197 -2.95 -12.35 2.14
C VAL A 197 -2.55 -10.90 1.99
N VAL A 198 -1.27 -10.61 2.11
CA VAL A 198 -0.70 -9.27 1.88
C VAL A 198 -0.11 -9.28 0.48
N VAL A 199 -0.58 -8.40 -0.40
CA VAL A 199 -0.03 -8.28 -1.75
C VAL A 199 1.07 -7.22 -1.79
N ASP A 200 2.08 -7.39 -2.65
CA ASP A 200 3.14 -6.38 -2.82
C ASP A 200 2.86 -5.41 -3.97
N LEU A 201 1.98 -5.77 -4.90
CA LEU A 201 1.66 -5.07 -6.15
C LEU A 201 2.76 -5.22 -7.22
N ILE A 202 2.42 -4.90 -8.49
CA ILE A 202 3.33 -5.12 -9.63
C ILE A 202 4.55 -4.20 -9.54
N GLY A 203 5.73 -4.77 -9.74
CA GLY A 203 7.00 -4.04 -9.72
C GLY A 203 7.46 -3.57 -8.34
N LEU A 204 6.74 -3.95 -7.28
CA LEU A 204 7.20 -3.75 -5.90
C LEU A 204 7.68 -5.09 -5.34
N GLY A 205 8.98 -5.22 -5.16
CA GLY A 205 9.61 -6.46 -4.71
C GLY A 205 10.06 -7.42 -5.82
N THR A 206 9.52 -7.31 -7.02
CA THR A 206 9.89 -8.08 -8.21
C THR A 206 10.54 -7.19 -9.26
N PRO A 207 11.37 -7.74 -10.19
CA PRO A 207 12.02 -6.94 -11.22
C PRO A 207 11.05 -6.07 -12.04
N GLY A 208 11.46 -4.86 -12.35
CA GLY A 208 10.69 -3.83 -13.04
C GLY A 208 10.38 -2.64 -12.13
N GLN A 209 9.83 -1.59 -12.68
CA GLN A 209 9.41 -0.42 -11.91
C GLN A 209 8.04 -0.65 -11.27
N HIS A 210 7.88 -0.29 -10.01
CA HIS A 210 6.56 -0.28 -9.37
C HIS A 210 5.61 0.68 -10.08
N THR A 211 4.48 0.16 -10.53
CA THR A 211 3.40 0.92 -11.19
C THR A 211 2.48 1.56 -10.15
N TYR A 212 3.08 2.41 -9.31
CA TYR A 212 2.44 3.06 -8.18
C TYR A 212 1.16 3.79 -8.59
N VAL A 213 0.05 3.52 -7.92
CA VAL A 213 -1.32 4.03 -8.14
C VAL A 213 -1.89 3.77 -9.56
N ASN A 214 -1.32 2.83 -10.29
CA ASN A 214 -1.97 2.29 -11.49
C ASN A 214 -3.09 1.33 -11.05
N HIS A 215 -4.28 1.86 -10.87
CA HIS A 215 -5.40 1.09 -10.34
C HIS A 215 -5.85 -0.06 -11.25
N LEU A 216 -5.51 -0.03 -12.55
CA LEU A 216 -5.78 -1.16 -13.44
C LEU A 216 -4.94 -2.38 -13.03
N GLU A 217 -3.65 -2.16 -12.74
CA GLU A 217 -2.73 -3.21 -12.32
C GLU A 217 -2.85 -3.55 -10.83
N GLU A 218 -3.11 -2.57 -9.98
CA GLU A 218 -3.31 -2.80 -8.55
C GLU A 218 -4.53 -3.69 -8.29
N GLY A 219 -5.60 -3.48 -9.06
CA GLY A 219 -6.82 -4.31 -8.98
C GLY A 219 -6.56 -5.75 -9.40
N THR A 220 -5.89 -5.98 -10.53
CA THR A 220 -5.57 -7.35 -11.00
C THR A 220 -4.62 -8.04 -10.03
N ALA A 221 -3.57 -7.36 -9.55
CA ALA A 221 -2.62 -7.92 -8.59
C ALA A 221 -3.30 -8.34 -7.28
N ALA A 222 -4.26 -7.54 -6.77
CA ALA A 222 -5.00 -7.87 -5.55
C ALA A 222 -5.95 -9.07 -5.76
N LEU A 223 -6.64 -9.14 -6.89
CA LEU A 223 -7.52 -10.26 -7.24
C LEU A 223 -6.73 -11.55 -7.46
N ASP A 224 -5.58 -11.48 -8.13
CA ASP A 224 -4.72 -12.63 -8.33
C ASP A 224 -3.98 -13.04 -7.05
N GLY A 225 -3.68 -12.07 -6.17
CA GLY A 225 -3.21 -12.34 -4.81
C GLY A 225 -4.22 -13.13 -3.99
N ALA A 226 -5.51 -12.82 -4.13
CA ALA A 226 -6.58 -13.61 -3.51
C ALA A 226 -6.58 -15.06 -4.03
N ARG A 227 -6.54 -15.27 -5.36
CA ARG A 227 -6.44 -16.61 -5.96
C ARG A 227 -5.23 -17.39 -5.47
N ALA A 228 -4.06 -16.74 -5.53
CA ALA A 228 -2.80 -17.33 -5.09
C ALA A 228 -2.83 -17.72 -3.61
N GLY A 229 -3.36 -16.82 -2.76
CA GLY A 229 -3.48 -17.08 -1.34
C GLY A 229 -4.45 -18.20 -1.02
N LEU A 230 -5.63 -18.24 -1.64
CA LEU A 230 -6.59 -19.34 -1.45
C LEU A 230 -5.99 -20.66 -1.91
N SER A 231 -5.39 -20.71 -3.11
CA SER A 231 -4.73 -21.91 -3.64
C SER A 231 -3.59 -22.38 -2.73
N HIS A 232 -2.73 -21.47 -2.27
CA HIS A 232 -1.61 -21.78 -1.38
C HIS A 232 -2.06 -22.36 -0.04
N LEU A 233 -3.18 -21.86 0.48
CA LEU A 233 -3.80 -22.37 1.72
C LEU A 233 -4.60 -23.66 1.50
N GLY A 234 -4.74 -24.14 0.27
CA GLY A 234 -5.58 -25.30 -0.06
C GLY A 234 -7.07 -25.07 0.16
N LEU A 235 -7.52 -23.81 0.04
CA LEU A 235 -8.92 -23.43 0.21
C LEU A 235 -9.65 -23.43 -1.14
N PRO A 236 -10.98 -23.71 -1.15
CA PRO A 236 -11.81 -23.55 -2.34
C PRO A 236 -11.75 -22.13 -2.92
N GLU A 237 -11.84 -22.00 -4.24
CA GLU A 237 -11.81 -20.71 -4.95
C GLU A 237 -12.94 -19.76 -4.52
N ASP A 238 -14.10 -20.31 -4.15
CA ASP A 238 -15.26 -19.60 -3.65
C ASP A 238 -15.26 -19.33 -2.13
N SER A 239 -14.13 -19.56 -1.46
CA SER A 239 -13.98 -19.21 -0.05
C SER A 239 -14.20 -17.72 0.16
N PRO A 240 -14.84 -17.30 1.28
CA PRO A 240 -15.14 -15.88 1.50
C PRO A 240 -13.86 -15.04 1.62
N ILE A 241 -13.77 -13.99 0.81
CA ILE A 241 -12.68 -13.02 0.87
C ILE A 241 -13.22 -11.60 1.09
N GLY A 242 -12.35 -10.72 1.57
CA GLY A 242 -12.63 -9.28 1.65
C GLY A 242 -11.36 -8.48 1.46
N PHE A 243 -11.44 -7.32 0.80
CA PHE A 243 -10.32 -6.42 0.58
C PHE A 243 -10.23 -5.38 1.69
N PHE A 244 -8.99 -5.07 2.09
CA PHE A 244 -8.70 -4.10 3.13
C PHE A 244 -7.46 -3.29 2.76
N GLY A 245 -7.62 -1.98 2.59
CA GLY A 245 -6.50 -1.09 2.31
C GLY A 245 -6.78 0.37 2.63
N TYR A 246 -5.70 1.13 2.82
CA TYR A 246 -5.73 2.56 3.10
C TYR A 246 -4.76 3.31 2.18
N SER A 247 -5.06 4.55 1.79
CA SER A 247 -4.23 5.35 0.88
C SER A 247 -4.05 4.65 -0.47
N GLN A 248 -2.84 4.41 -0.97
CA GLN A 248 -2.59 3.56 -2.14
C GLN A 248 -3.36 2.25 -2.02
N GLY A 249 -3.28 1.58 -0.88
CA GLY A 249 -4.03 0.34 -0.62
C GLY A 249 -5.55 0.52 -0.68
N GLY A 250 -6.06 1.70 -0.29
CA GLY A 250 -7.47 2.05 -0.46
C GLY A 250 -7.87 2.12 -1.94
N GLY A 251 -7.01 2.70 -2.78
CA GLY A 251 -7.13 2.69 -4.23
C GLY A 251 -7.12 1.28 -4.80
N ALA A 252 -6.13 0.48 -4.42
CA ALA A 252 -5.98 -0.91 -4.85
C ALA A 252 -7.17 -1.79 -4.42
N SER A 253 -7.68 -1.62 -3.18
CA SER A 253 -8.88 -2.33 -2.70
C SER A 253 -10.13 -1.95 -3.51
N ALA A 254 -10.32 -0.66 -3.79
CA ALA A 254 -11.44 -0.19 -4.61
C ALA A 254 -11.32 -0.71 -6.06
N ALA A 255 -10.12 -0.68 -6.64
CA ALA A 255 -9.84 -1.20 -7.98
C ALA A 255 -10.11 -2.72 -8.07
N ALA A 256 -9.72 -3.50 -7.06
CA ALA A 256 -10.04 -4.92 -7.00
C ALA A 256 -11.58 -5.14 -6.95
N ALA A 257 -12.29 -4.36 -6.14
CA ALA A 257 -13.75 -4.48 -6.03
C ALA A 257 -14.47 -4.15 -7.34
N GLU A 258 -14.05 -3.09 -8.05
CA GLU A 258 -14.71 -2.70 -9.31
C GLU A 258 -14.38 -3.63 -10.49
N GLN A 259 -13.19 -4.28 -10.45
CA GLN A 259 -12.77 -5.24 -11.50
C GLN A 259 -13.22 -6.67 -11.21
N ALA A 260 -13.59 -7.01 -9.98
CA ALA A 260 -13.88 -8.39 -9.57
C ALA A 260 -14.91 -9.10 -10.46
N SER A 261 -16.02 -8.44 -10.81
CA SER A 261 -17.07 -9.07 -11.60
C SER A 261 -16.66 -9.43 -13.03
N SER A 262 -15.69 -8.73 -13.60
CA SER A 262 -15.21 -8.96 -14.98
C SER A 262 -13.92 -9.77 -15.04
N TYR A 263 -13.03 -9.59 -14.06
CA TYR A 263 -11.70 -10.21 -14.06
C TYR A 263 -11.63 -11.49 -13.22
N ALA A 264 -12.41 -11.57 -12.13
CA ALA A 264 -12.39 -12.66 -11.15
C ALA A 264 -13.80 -13.04 -10.66
N PRO A 265 -14.74 -13.39 -11.60
CA PRO A 265 -16.13 -13.65 -11.25
C PRO A 265 -16.35 -14.88 -10.34
N GLU A 266 -15.36 -15.77 -10.24
CA GLU A 266 -15.38 -16.95 -9.37
C GLU A 266 -15.10 -16.62 -7.90
N LEU A 267 -14.44 -15.49 -7.60
CA LEU A 267 -14.10 -15.10 -6.24
C LEU A 267 -15.32 -14.64 -5.44
N ASN A 268 -15.50 -15.16 -4.25
CA ASN A 268 -16.60 -14.80 -3.35
C ASN A 268 -16.25 -13.57 -2.50
N VAL A 269 -16.23 -12.40 -3.13
CA VAL A 269 -15.96 -11.12 -2.45
C VAL A 269 -17.14 -10.76 -1.57
N LYS A 270 -16.96 -10.72 -0.24
CA LYS A 270 -18.00 -10.38 0.73
C LYS A 270 -18.11 -8.89 1.01
N GLY A 271 -17.05 -8.16 0.86
CA GLY A 271 -17.00 -6.72 1.09
C GLY A 271 -15.61 -6.14 0.93
N THR A 272 -15.56 -4.82 0.82
CA THR A 272 -14.32 -4.05 0.64
C THR A 272 -14.26 -2.89 1.61
N PHE A 273 -13.11 -2.65 2.19
CA PHE A 273 -12.73 -1.41 2.85
C PHE A 273 -11.72 -0.67 1.99
N ALA A 274 -12.07 0.54 1.57
CA ALA A 274 -11.24 1.47 0.82
C ALA A 274 -11.08 2.77 1.61
N GLY A 275 -10.01 2.89 2.39
CA GLY A 275 -9.72 4.07 3.18
C GLY A 275 -8.89 5.08 2.39
N ALA A 276 -9.30 6.35 2.37
CA ALA A 276 -8.63 7.47 1.71
C ALA A 276 -8.04 7.11 0.32
N PRO A 277 -8.84 6.56 -0.62
CA PRO A 277 -8.34 6.12 -1.91
C PRO A 277 -7.93 7.31 -2.79
N PRO A 278 -6.74 7.30 -3.44
CA PRO A 278 -6.33 8.31 -4.42
C PRO A 278 -7.07 8.09 -5.75
N ALA A 279 -8.37 8.35 -5.77
CA ALA A 279 -9.27 7.94 -6.85
C ALA A 279 -9.17 8.79 -8.11
N ASP A 280 -8.64 10.01 -8.03
CA ASP A 280 -8.37 10.93 -9.13
C ASP A 280 -6.95 11.48 -9.00
N LEU A 281 -6.03 10.94 -9.78
CA LEU A 281 -4.61 11.23 -9.62
C LEU A 281 -4.24 12.66 -10.00
N ILE A 282 -4.98 13.30 -10.91
CA ILE A 282 -4.74 14.70 -11.30
C ILE A 282 -5.06 15.64 -10.12
N GLU A 283 -6.13 15.35 -9.38
CA GLU A 283 -6.47 16.10 -8.16
C GLU A 283 -5.46 15.84 -7.03
N VAL A 284 -4.97 14.62 -6.91
CA VAL A 284 -4.01 14.24 -5.87
C VAL A 284 -2.65 14.88 -6.10
N VAL A 285 -2.16 14.93 -7.35
CA VAL A 285 -0.83 15.46 -7.67
C VAL A 285 -0.69 16.92 -7.25
N ASP A 286 -1.71 17.75 -7.48
CA ASP A 286 -1.71 19.13 -7.03
C ASP A 286 -1.76 19.28 -5.50
N TYR A 287 -2.46 18.34 -4.87
CA TYR A 287 -2.74 18.40 -3.45
C TYR A 287 -1.54 18.02 -2.59
N VAL A 288 -0.65 17.16 -3.12
CA VAL A 288 0.57 16.72 -2.41
C VAL A 288 1.83 17.51 -2.82
N ASP A 289 1.71 18.44 -3.75
CA ASP A 289 2.81 19.33 -4.14
C ASP A 289 3.14 20.29 -2.99
N ASP A 290 4.42 20.50 -2.72
CA ASP A 290 4.91 21.31 -1.58
C ASP A 290 4.42 20.81 -0.20
N HIS A 291 4.19 19.49 -0.06
CA HIS A 291 3.83 18.83 1.19
C HIS A 291 4.93 17.85 1.64
N ALA A 292 4.82 17.34 2.86
CA ALA A 292 5.80 16.37 3.38
C ALA A 292 5.94 15.12 2.49
N ILE A 293 4.91 14.78 1.73
CA ILE A 293 4.85 13.58 0.88
C ILE A 293 5.05 13.85 -0.62
N THR A 294 5.53 15.00 -1.02
CA THR A 294 5.76 15.39 -2.45
C THR A 294 6.45 14.29 -3.25
N GLY A 295 7.34 13.50 -2.62
CA GLY A 295 8.06 12.41 -3.28
C GLY A 295 7.17 11.35 -3.96
N VAL A 296 5.90 11.18 -3.55
CA VAL A 296 4.98 10.21 -4.17
C VAL A 296 4.62 10.57 -5.61
N ILE A 297 4.73 11.84 -5.98
CA ILE A 297 4.54 12.28 -7.38
C ILE A 297 5.57 11.60 -8.28
N GLY A 298 6.83 11.50 -7.81
CA GLY A 298 7.87 10.79 -8.53
C GLY A 298 7.62 9.28 -8.66
N PHE A 299 7.03 8.65 -7.64
CA PHE A 299 6.63 7.23 -7.72
C PHE A 299 5.59 7.03 -8.82
N ALA A 300 4.55 7.86 -8.85
CA ALA A 300 3.47 7.77 -9.85
C ALA A 300 3.98 8.03 -11.27
N LEU A 301 4.80 9.06 -11.45
CA LEU A 301 5.36 9.39 -12.77
C LEU A 301 6.32 8.29 -13.27
N ASN A 302 7.20 7.76 -12.42
CA ASN A 302 8.08 6.65 -12.79
C ASN A 302 7.26 5.40 -13.18
N GLY A 303 6.19 5.09 -12.45
CA GLY A 303 5.28 4.00 -12.78
C GLY A 303 4.57 4.19 -14.13
N ALA A 304 4.07 5.41 -14.40
CA ALA A 304 3.44 5.73 -15.68
C ALA A 304 4.44 5.62 -16.86
N LEU A 305 5.65 6.14 -16.69
CA LEU A 305 6.71 6.05 -17.70
C LEU A 305 7.15 4.61 -18.00
N GLU A 306 7.05 3.72 -17.06
CA GLU A 306 7.34 2.29 -17.25
C GLU A 306 6.35 1.62 -18.21
N ARG A 307 5.08 2.00 -18.12
CA ARG A 307 4.00 1.34 -18.87
C ARG A 307 3.70 2.00 -20.21
N HIS A 308 3.95 3.29 -20.34
CA HIS A 308 3.49 4.09 -21.48
C HIS A 308 4.66 4.63 -22.29
N SER A 309 4.95 3.96 -23.42
CA SER A 309 6.05 4.35 -24.32
C SER A 309 5.83 5.71 -24.99
N ASP A 310 4.61 6.18 -25.11
CA ASP A 310 4.24 7.50 -25.61
C ASP A 310 4.61 8.64 -24.65
N LEU A 311 4.85 8.34 -23.38
CA LEU A 311 5.44 9.26 -22.41
C LEU A 311 6.98 9.34 -22.50
N THR A 312 7.60 8.56 -23.38
CA THR A 312 9.05 8.61 -23.59
C THR A 312 9.47 10.03 -24.01
N GLY A 313 10.48 10.58 -23.31
CA GLY A 313 10.95 11.95 -23.55
C GLY A 313 10.27 13.02 -22.70
N LEU A 314 9.19 12.72 -21.96
CA LEU A 314 8.50 13.67 -21.10
C LEU A 314 9.45 14.38 -20.12
N GLN A 315 10.39 13.63 -19.53
CA GLN A 315 11.39 14.22 -18.62
C GLN A 315 12.31 15.20 -19.34
N ASP A 316 12.71 14.89 -20.58
CA ASP A 316 13.54 15.79 -21.40
C ASP A 316 12.76 17.01 -21.91
N GLU A 317 11.46 16.91 -22.06
CA GLU A 317 10.60 18.00 -22.49
C GLU A 317 10.38 19.02 -21.36
N TYR A 318 10.00 18.57 -20.19
CA TYR A 318 9.54 19.44 -19.12
C TYR A 318 10.53 19.67 -17.99
N PHE A 319 11.39 18.67 -17.63
CA PHE A 319 12.17 18.74 -16.39
C PHE A 319 13.55 19.37 -16.58
N ASN A 320 13.92 20.22 -15.64
CA ASN A 320 15.29 20.70 -15.48
C ASN A 320 16.14 19.64 -14.73
N ASP A 321 17.39 19.97 -14.41
CA ASP A 321 18.30 19.02 -13.73
C ASP A 321 17.78 18.56 -12.37
N GLN A 322 17.12 19.44 -11.60
CA GLN A 322 16.52 19.09 -10.31
C GLN A 322 15.35 18.14 -10.49
N GLY A 323 14.48 18.37 -11.49
CA GLY A 323 13.37 17.47 -11.80
C GLY A 323 13.85 16.08 -12.26
N LYS A 324 14.91 16.02 -13.08
CA LYS A 324 15.52 14.75 -13.46
C LYS A 324 16.14 14.01 -12.27
N GLN A 325 16.77 14.75 -11.35
CA GLN A 325 17.31 14.18 -10.12
C GLN A 325 16.17 13.65 -9.21
N PHE A 326 15.05 14.38 -9.10
CA PHE A 326 13.86 13.95 -8.36
C PHE A 326 13.32 12.62 -8.91
N MET A 327 13.18 12.50 -10.23
CA MET A 327 12.74 11.27 -10.88
C MET A 327 13.70 10.10 -10.63
N ALA A 328 15.00 10.34 -10.73
CA ALA A 328 16.02 9.32 -10.47
C ALA A 328 16.00 8.85 -9.00
N ASP A 329 15.91 9.80 -8.07
CA ASP A 329 15.91 9.49 -6.63
C ASP A 329 14.64 8.75 -6.17
N THR A 330 13.49 9.04 -6.79
CA THR A 330 12.22 8.41 -6.41
C THR A 330 11.98 7.07 -7.10
N LYS A 331 12.84 6.68 -8.02
CA LYS A 331 12.68 5.45 -8.81
C LYS A 331 12.72 4.18 -7.96
N ASP A 332 13.59 4.14 -6.94
CA ASP A 332 13.90 2.95 -6.15
C ASP A 332 13.97 3.21 -4.63
N ARG A 333 13.28 4.25 -4.13
CA ARG A 333 13.28 4.63 -2.72
C ARG A 333 12.01 4.20 -2.00
N CYS A 334 12.16 3.97 -0.69
CA CYS A 334 11.03 3.84 0.20
C CYS A 334 10.46 5.21 0.58
N ILE A 335 9.21 5.22 1.07
CA ILE A 335 8.49 6.46 1.37
C ILE A 335 9.22 7.33 2.42
N GLY A 336 9.85 6.73 3.43
CA GLY A 336 10.59 7.47 4.44
C GLY A 336 11.78 8.25 3.86
N ASP A 337 12.48 7.65 2.90
CA ASP A 337 13.62 8.29 2.22
C ASP A 337 13.16 9.42 1.31
N ALA A 338 12.04 9.21 0.58
CA ALA A 338 11.45 10.23 -0.27
C ALA A 338 10.97 11.44 0.54
N VAL A 339 10.34 11.21 1.71
CA VAL A 339 9.98 12.27 2.66
C VAL A 339 11.23 12.99 3.16
N GLY A 340 12.25 12.26 3.60
CA GLY A 340 13.48 12.87 4.12
C GLY A 340 14.21 13.77 3.13
N ARG A 341 14.04 13.53 1.83
CA ARG A 341 14.76 14.24 0.77
C ARG A 341 13.94 15.29 0.03
N TRP A 342 12.65 15.04 -0.19
CA TRP A 342 11.81 15.83 -1.08
C TRP A 342 10.58 16.43 -0.40
N ALA A 343 10.47 16.34 0.94
CA ALA A 343 9.40 17.00 1.65
C ALA A 343 9.41 18.51 1.41
N PHE A 344 8.23 19.09 1.29
CA PHE A 344 8.02 20.54 1.11
C PHE A 344 8.79 21.14 -0.07
N THR A 345 8.87 20.38 -1.15
CA THR A 345 9.50 20.86 -2.39
C THR A 345 8.42 21.21 -3.42
N ASP A 346 8.36 22.47 -3.82
CA ASP A 346 7.49 22.97 -4.89
C ASP A 346 7.98 22.45 -6.24
N THR A 347 7.17 21.65 -6.93
CA THR A 347 7.54 21.05 -8.23
C THR A 347 7.75 22.06 -9.34
N ARG A 348 7.31 23.32 -9.20
CA ARG A 348 7.64 24.42 -10.11
C ARG A 348 9.14 24.66 -10.22
N THR A 349 9.88 24.38 -9.15
CA THR A 349 11.36 24.50 -9.14
C THR A 349 12.05 23.41 -9.95
N MET A 350 11.34 22.34 -10.30
CA MET A 350 11.84 21.16 -11.00
C MET A 350 11.57 21.18 -12.50
N THR A 351 10.87 22.18 -13.01
CA THR A 351 10.49 22.28 -14.42
C THR A 351 11.24 23.40 -15.14
N LYS A 352 11.35 23.30 -16.47
CA LYS A 352 12.05 24.27 -17.31
C LYS A 352 11.30 25.61 -17.46
N ASP A 353 9.97 25.53 -17.41
CA ASP A 353 9.08 26.67 -17.65
C ASP A 353 8.35 27.15 -16.38
N GLY A 354 8.63 26.56 -15.22
CA GLY A 354 8.06 26.95 -13.94
C GLY A 354 6.63 26.46 -13.71
N ARG A 355 6.09 25.57 -14.56
CA ARG A 355 4.81 24.90 -14.29
C ARG A 355 4.99 23.82 -13.22
N SER A 356 3.98 23.63 -12.38
CA SER A 356 3.95 22.48 -11.47
C SER A 356 3.73 21.15 -12.24
N PHE A 357 4.04 20.02 -11.59
CA PHE A 357 3.77 18.73 -12.20
C PHE A 357 2.27 18.51 -12.43
N GLY A 358 1.40 19.05 -11.57
CA GLY A 358 -0.04 19.04 -11.79
C GLY A 358 -0.49 19.88 -12.98
N GLU A 359 0.11 21.04 -13.21
CA GLU A 359 -0.14 21.87 -14.40
C GLU A 359 0.29 21.14 -15.68
N ILE A 360 1.42 20.42 -15.65
CA ILE A 360 1.88 19.58 -16.77
C ILE A 360 0.90 18.41 -16.97
N ALA A 361 0.52 17.69 -15.90
CA ALA A 361 -0.40 16.57 -15.97
C ALA A 361 -1.75 16.93 -16.62
N ARG A 362 -2.23 18.16 -16.43
CA ARG A 362 -3.47 18.63 -17.08
C ARG A 362 -3.28 19.10 -18.51
N SER A 363 -2.11 19.64 -18.85
CA SER A 363 -1.88 20.28 -20.14
C SER A 363 -1.21 19.39 -21.18
N ASP A 364 -0.52 18.33 -20.78
CA ASP A 364 0.00 17.31 -21.68
C ASP A 364 -1.07 16.20 -21.86
N GLU A 365 -1.63 16.12 -23.08
CA GLU A 365 -2.72 15.21 -23.40
C GLU A 365 -2.35 13.75 -23.13
N ARG A 366 -1.09 13.33 -23.44
CA ARG A 366 -0.59 11.97 -23.22
C ARG A 366 -0.64 11.59 -21.74
N LEU A 367 -0.08 12.47 -20.88
CA LEU A 367 -0.04 12.23 -19.44
C LEU A 367 -1.44 12.32 -18.82
N SER A 368 -2.26 13.28 -19.25
CA SER A 368 -3.64 13.42 -18.80
C SER A 368 -4.48 12.19 -19.12
N GLU A 369 -4.38 11.63 -20.33
CA GLU A 369 -5.10 10.41 -20.73
C GLU A 369 -4.67 9.20 -19.90
N VAL A 370 -3.37 9.05 -19.63
CA VAL A 370 -2.84 7.97 -18.78
C VAL A 370 -3.40 8.07 -17.36
N LEU A 371 -3.28 9.23 -16.71
CA LEU A 371 -3.77 9.42 -15.35
C LEU A 371 -5.29 9.29 -15.24
N ASP A 372 -6.05 9.74 -16.25
CA ASP A 372 -7.52 9.56 -16.29
C ASP A 372 -7.90 8.09 -16.49
N SER A 373 -7.09 7.30 -17.20
CA SER A 373 -7.32 5.87 -17.36
C SER A 373 -7.22 5.11 -16.03
N TYR A 374 -6.45 5.60 -15.08
CA TYR A 374 -6.28 5.02 -13.73
C TYR A 374 -7.37 5.45 -12.75
N LYS A 375 -8.19 6.44 -13.11
CA LYS A 375 -9.24 6.99 -12.25
C LYS A 375 -10.29 5.95 -11.87
N LEU A 376 -10.53 5.80 -10.55
CA LEU A 376 -11.55 4.91 -10.02
C LEU A 376 -12.96 5.34 -10.42
N ALA A 377 -13.87 4.36 -10.53
CA ALA A 377 -15.24 4.55 -11.00
C ALA A 377 -15.33 5.27 -12.36
N ASN A 378 -14.32 5.10 -13.21
CA ASN A 378 -14.30 5.60 -14.58
C ASN A 378 -14.57 4.46 -15.58
N ARG A 379 -13.59 3.58 -15.76
CA ARG A 379 -13.69 2.41 -16.67
C ARG A 379 -14.58 1.31 -16.08
N TYR A 380 -14.46 1.04 -14.80
CA TYR A 380 -15.23 0.06 -14.06
C TYR A 380 -16.07 0.81 -13.00
N LYS A 381 -17.36 0.50 -12.90
CA LYS A 381 -18.28 1.20 -11.98
C LYS A 381 -19.13 0.24 -11.15
N ASN A 382 -19.20 -1.02 -11.57
CA ASN A 382 -20.12 -1.99 -11.00
C ASN A 382 -19.44 -2.76 -9.87
N LEU A 383 -19.84 -2.47 -8.66
CA LEU A 383 -19.39 -3.25 -7.49
C LEU A 383 -20.21 -4.54 -7.39
N ASN A 384 -19.55 -5.69 -7.31
CA ASN A 384 -20.19 -6.98 -7.04
C ASN A 384 -20.39 -7.26 -5.55
N ALA A 385 -19.78 -6.47 -4.68
CA ALA A 385 -19.85 -6.59 -3.23
C ALA A 385 -19.95 -5.20 -2.58
N PRO A 386 -20.52 -5.12 -1.36
CA PRO A 386 -20.62 -3.84 -0.65
C PRO A 386 -19.26 -3.23 -0.30
N MET A 387 -19.16 -1.90 -0.33
CA MET A 387 -17.95 -1.16 -0.02
C MET A 387 -18.16 -0.18 1.12
N LEU A 388 -17.22 -0.16 2.07
CA LEU A 388 -17.03 0.93 3.02
C LEU A 388 -15.89 1.80 2.51
N MET A 389 -16.19 3.05 2.17
CA MET A 389 -15.19 4.08 1.89
C MET A 389 -15.09 5.06 3.04
N VAL A 390 -13.89 5.45 3.39
CA VAL A 390 -13.66 6.44 4.45
C VAL A 390 -12.63 7.45 3.96
N ASN A 391 -12.87 8.75 4.19
CA ASN A 391 -11.84 9.77 3.97
C ASN A 391 -11.97 10.86 5.04
N GLY A 392 -10.82 11.41 5.47
CA GLY A 392 -10.79 12.55 6.38
C GLY A 392 -11.34 13.81 5.71
N LYS A 393 -12.15 14.59 6.42
CA LYS A 393 -12.63 15.89 5.87
C LYS A 393 -11.47 16.84 5.59
N ASN A 394 -10.46 16.79 6.45
CA ASN A 394 -9.26 17.61 6.42
C ASN A 394 -8.02 16.78 6.09
N ASP A 395 -8.19 15.68 5.35
CA ASP A 395 -7.07 14.86 4.89
C ASP A 395 -6.10 15.74 4.09
N ASP A 396 -4.83 15.74 4.47
CA ASP A 396 -3.79 16.60 3.91
C ASP A 396 -2.92 15.88 2.85
N THR A 397 -3.40 14.76 2.34
CA THR A 397 -2.74 13.95 1.29
C THR A 397 -3.73 13.59 0.18
N ILE A 398 -4.90 13.10 0.55
CA ILE A 398 -5.94 12.67 -0.39
C ILE A 398 -7.16 13.58 -0.26
N PRO A 399 -7.46 14.43 -1.27
CA PRO A 399 -8.58 15.36 -1.22
C PRO A 399 -9.90 14.63 -0.94
N TRP A 400 -10.60 15.03 0.11
CA TRP A 400 -11.87 14.42 0.50
C TRP A 400 -12.92 14.42 -0.63
N GLN A 401 -12.95 15.48 -1.43
CA GLN A 401 -13.96 15.66 -2.46
C GLN A 401 -13.90 14.58 -3.54
N GLN A 402 -12.70 14.20 -4.01
CA GLN A 402 -12.54 13.19 -5.06
C GLN A 402 -12.96 11.78 -4.58
N ALA A 403 -12.71 11.44 -3.30
CA ALA A 403 -13.17 10.17 -2.73
C ALA A 403 -14.71 10.14 -2.59
N ARG A 404 -15.32 11.25 -2.15
CA ARG A 404 -16.78 11.43 -2.08
C ARG A 404 -17.44 11.29 -3.47
N ASP A 405 -16.90 11.95 -4.47
CA ASP A 405 -17.44 11.92 -5.82
C ASP A 405 -17.29 10.54 -6.45
N THR A 406 -16.22 9.81 -6.12
CA THR A 406 -16.03 8.41 -6.52
C THR A 406 -17.06 7.50 -5.86
N ALA A 407 -17.32 7.67 -4.56
CA ALA A 407 -18.39 6.95 -3.86
C ALA A 407 -19.77 7.22 -4.49
N ALA A 408 -20.03 8.48 -4.89
CA ALA A 408 -21.28 8.85 -5.56
C ALA A 408 -21.41 8.14 -6.90
N ARG A 409 -20.35 8.08 -7.72
CA ARG A 409 -20.34 7.34 -9.01
C ARG A 409 -20.64 5.86 -8.84
N TYR A 410 -20.06 5.21 -7.81
CA TYR A 410 -20.40 3.81 -7.50
C TYR A 410 -21.86 3.66 -7.10
N CYS A 411 -22.41 4.58 -6.30
CA CYS A 411 -23.84 4.58 -5.95
C CYS A 411 -24.75 4.74 -7.17
N GLU A 412 -24.42 5.67 -8.08
CA GLU A 412 -25.15 5.91 -9.33
C GLU A 412 -25.16 4.67 -10.24
N ALA A 413 -24.08 3.87 -10.20
CA ALA A 413 -24.01 2.60 -10.90
C ALA A 413 -24.73 1.45 -10.17
N GLY A 414 -25.42 1.71 -9.05
CA GLY A 414 -26.17 0.72 -8.28
C GLY A 414 -25.37 -0.01 -7.20
N GLY A 415 -24.15 0.41 -6.93
CA GLY A 415 -23.31 -0.15 -5.88
C GLY A 415 -23.86 0.12 -4.48
N THR A 416 -23.60 -0.80 -3.55
CA THR A 416 -23.92 -0.63 -2.13
C THR A 416 -22.72 -0.01 -1.42
N VAL A 417 -22.71 1.30 -1.21
CA VAL A 417 -21.61 2.05 -0.62
C VAL A 417 -22.03 2.72 0.68
N GLN A 418 -21.19 2.55 1.70
CA GLN A 418 -21.19 3.36 2.90
C GLN A 418 -19.99 4.30 2.81
N PHE A 419 -20.21 5.59 2.61
CA PHE A 419 -19.16 6.61 2.65
C PHE A 419 -19.17 7.29 4.04
N ASN A 420 -18.05 7.21 4.74
CA ASN A 420 -17.88 7.84 6.04
C ASN A 420 -16.83 8.96 5.94
N THR A 421 -17.16 10.12 6.52
CA THR A 421 -16.21 11.21 6.65
C THR A 421 -15.62 11.19 8.06
N ASP A 422 -14.29 11.04 8.18
CA ASP A 422 -13.61 11.21 9.46
C ASP A 422 -13.56 12.69 9.83
N PRO A 423 -14.05 13.07 11.04
CA PRO A 423 -14.19 14.47 11.43
C PRO A 423 -12.94 15.06 12.09
N LEU A 424 -11.77 14.40 12.00
CA LEU A 424 -10.54 14.92 12.62
C LEU A 424 -10.32 16.39 12.23
N PRO A 425 -10.15 17.31 13.20
CA PRO A 425 -9.84 18.69 12.87
C PRO A 425 -8.47 18.79 12.18
N GLU A 426 -8.27 19.88 11.45
CA GLU A 426 -7.00 20.14 10.81
C GLU A 426 -5.86 20.25 11.82
N VAL A 427 -4.80 19.45 11.62
CA VAL A 427 -3.62 19.39 12.48
C VAL A 427 -2.37 19.43 11.59
N LEU A 428 -1.57 20.48 11.67
CA LEU A 428 -0.33 20.67 10.91
C LEU A 428 -0.52 20.30 9.41
N PRO A 429 -1.23 21.13 8.63
CA PRO A 429 -1.51 20.86 7.24
C PRO A 429 -0.21 20.58 6.43
N GLY A 430 -0.27 19.59 5.54
CA GLY A 430 0.86 19.18 4.72
C GLY A 430 1.86 18.22 5.38
N PHE A 431 1.66 17.88 6.67
CA PHE A 431 2.53 16.94 7.39
C PHE A 431 2.01 15.49 7.42
N VAL A 432 1.00 15.18 6.62
CA VAL A 432 0.40 13.82 6.51
C VAL A 432 -0.35 13.37 7.78
N ILE A 433 -0.46 14.22 8.81
CA ILE A 433 -1.11 13.86 10.09
C ILE A 433 -2.59 13.59 9.89
N ASN A 434 -3.27 14.47 9.15
CA ASN A 434 -4.70 14.33 8.88
C ASN A 434 -5.02 13.16 7.95
N HIS A 435 -4.03 12.64 7.24
CA HIS A 435 -4.12 11.41 6.47
C HIS A 435 -3.83 10.16 7.33
N ALA A 436 -2.75 10.19 8.12
CA ALA A 436 -2.28 9.01 8.86
C ALA A 436 -3.17 8.67 10.09
N VAL A 437 -3.69 9.67 10.82
CA VAL A 437 -4.49 9.42 12.01
C VAL A 437 -5.80 8.70 11.71
N PRO A 438 -6.58 9.06 10.66
CA PRO A 438 -7.78 8.31 10.27
C PRO A 438 -7.49 6.85 9.91
N MET A 439 -6.33 6.51 9.34
CA MET A 439 -5.93 5.11 9.13
C MET A 439 -6.00 4.31 10.45
N LEU A 440 -5.49 4.88 11.54
CA LEU A 440 -5.46 4.21 12.84
C LEU A 440 -6.86 4.16 13.50
N THR A 441 -7.60 5.27 13.45
CA THR A 441 -8.91 5.38 14.10
C THR A 441 -10.00 4.58 13.36
N GLN A 442 -9.88 4.44 12.05
CA GLN A 442 -10.86 3.74 11.21
C GLN A 442 -10.56 2.25 11.01
N ALA A 443 -9.35 1.77 11.33
CA ALA A 443 -9.00 0.35 11.16
C ALA A 443 -9.92 -0.61 11.93
N GLY A 444 -10.25 -0.28 13.19
CA GLY A 444 -11.18 -1.08 14.00
C GLY A 444 -12.61 -1.10 13.43
N PRO A 445 -13.23 0.04 13.14
CA PRO A 445 -14.51 0.10 12.43
C PRO A 445 -14.51 -0.63 11.09
N ALA A 446 -13.46 -0.50 10.28
CA ALA A 446 -13.31 -1.19 8.99
C ALA A 446 -13.23 -2.71 9.16
N MET A 447 -12.44 -3.19 10.12
CA MET A 447 -12.37 -4.62 10.44
C MET A 447 -13.73 -5.16 10.88
N ASN A 448 -14.46 -4.43 11.73
CA ASN A 448 -15.81 -4.81 12.15
C ASN A 448 -16.79 -4.84 10.96
N TYR A 449 -16.67 -3.89 10.04
CA TYR A 449 -17.47 -3.89 8.82
C TYR A 449 -17.24 -5.17 8.02
N LEU A 450 -16.00 -5.60 7.79
CA LEU A 450 -15.72 -6.84 7.04
C LEU A 450 -16.17 -8.07 7.82
N VAL A 451 -15.96 -8.14 9.13
CA VAL A 451 -16.50 -9.23 9.99
C VAL A 451 -18.02 -9.33 9.83
N ASP A 452 -18.73 -8.23 9.75
CA ASP A 452 -20.18 -8.24 9.52
C ASP A 452 -20.54 -8.74 8.12
N ARG A 453 -19.74 -8.44 7.10
CA ARG A 453 -19.94 -9.00 5.74
C ARG A 453 -19.66 -10.50 5.70
N PHE A 454 -18.61 -10.98 6.34
CA PHE A 454 -18.31 -12.40 6.47
C PHE A 454 -19.39 -13.18 7.25
N ASN A 455 -20.18 -12.50 8.06
CA ASN A 455 -21.35 -13.08 8.76
C ASN A 455 -22.67 -12.90 8.01
N ASP A 456 -22.63 -12.47 6.74
CA ASP A 456 -23.80 -12.23 5.88
C ASP A 456 -24.81 -11.24 6.50
N LYS A 457 -24.35 -10.30 7.33
CA LYS A 457 -25.20 -9.23 7.82
C LYS A 457 -25.49 -8.22 6.68
N PRO A 458 -26.65 -7.58 6.65
CA PRO A 458 -26.95 -6.56 5.68
C PRO A 458 -25.91 -5.43 5.67
N ALA A 459 -25.43 -5.03 4.49
CA ALA A 459 -24.48 -3.94 4.37
C ALA A 459 -25.17 -2.59 4.60
N PRO A 460 -24.57 -1.69 5.40
CA PRO A 460 -25.03 -0.31 5.46
C PRO A 460 -24.76 0.40 4.13
N SER A 461 -25.63 1.36 3.80
CA SER A 461 -25.44 2.26 2.67
C SER A 461 -25.99 3.63 3.00
N ASN A 462 -25.28 4.66 2.59
CA ASN A 462 -25.74 6.05 2.67
C ASN A 462 -25.71 6.73 1.28
N CYS A 463 -25.84 5.95 0.20
CA CYS A 463 -25.95 6.46 -1.16
C CYS A 463 -27.02 7.56 -1.24
N GLY A 464 -26.66 8.68 -1.88
CA GLY A 464 -27.54 9.87 -2.02
C GLY A 464 -27.69 10.71 -0.75
N LYS A 465 -26.89 10.47 0.30
CA LYS A 465 -26.96 11.22 1.56
C LYS A 465 -25.66 11.91 1.96
N PHE A 466 -24.61 11.87 1.14
CA PHE A 466 -23.31 12.50 1.37
C PHE A 466 -22.90 13.45 0.24
#